data_46335ceebfca69586af112dc8d460043
#
_entry.id   46335ceebfca69586af112dc8d460043
#
_cell.length_a   1.000
_cell.length_b   1.000
_cell.length_c   1.000
_cell.angle_alpha   90.00
_cell.angle_beta   90.00
_cell.angle_gamma   90.00
#
_symmetry.space_group_name_H-M   'P 1'
#
loop_
_entity.id
_entity.type
_entity.pdbx_description
1 polymer ?
#
loop_
_entity_poly.entity_id
_entity_poly.type
_entity_poly.pdbx_seq_one_letter_code
_entity_poly.pdbx_strand_id
1 'polypeptide(L)'
;MSASVPLRLRPLEIGDLLDETFRMYRRHFVLFAGLSVLLSIPTAALSGFSYFALFNGLLQQTSPGQFTSSGQPLNLGLLEAALVTYGIGGLINLALVPFIYGAVTYAACESTLGRRVTASAVLTGVLHRYFALLGYWVLIGLMLIVFCLIPLWIWIWVGWAVVMPVMFVENVGLGAAMGRSWRLVEGRWWRTFLIIFLLFVVREVVRIALGAFLALAQALLQLLFPSVVILWLTASTTVIIDSLVNPVIQIAIVLIYFDLRVRKEGLDLFQLAQGVAMPPPPPPSPMPAS
;
A
#
# COMPACT_ATOMS: atom_id res chain seq x y z
N MET A 1 -9.30 28.44 -4.07
CA MET A 1 -7.99 27.76 -4.20
C MET A 1 -7.32 27.81 -2.82
N SER A 2 -7.54 26.81 -1.95
CA SER A 2 -6.90 26.78 -0.62
C SER A 2 -5.47 26.29 -0.77
N ALA A 3 -4.52 27.16 -0.45
CA ALA A 3 -3.14 26.78 -0.28
C ALA A 3 -3.08 25.67 0.80
N SER A 4 -2.51 24.53 0.47
CA SER A 4 -2.25 23.47 1.43
C SER A 4 -1.24 24.02 2.45
N VAL A 5 -1.71 24.26 3.68
CA VAL A 5 -0.81 24.62 4.76
C VAL A 5 0.13 23.41 4.97
N PRO A 6 1.45 23.58 4.84
CA PRO A 6 2.39 22.50 5.06
C PRO A 6 2.20 21.99 6.50
N LEU A 7 2.20 20.67 6.67
CA LEU A 7 2.13 20.05 7.99
C LEU A 7 3.27 20.62 8.85
N ARG A 8 2.95 21.24 10.00
CA ARG A 8 3.98 21.58 10.97
C ARG A 8 4.56 20.25 11.46
N LEU A 9 5.77 19.93 11.02
CA LEU A 9 6.48 18.73 11.40
C LEU A 9 6.87 18.84 12.88
N ARG A 10 5.97 18.37 13.76
CA ARG A 10 6.19 18.25 15.21
C ARG A 10 6.21 16.76 15.57
N PRO A 11 6.84 16.36 16.68
CA PRO A 11 6.70 15.00 17.19
C PRO A 11 5.22 14.70 17.46
N LEU A 12 4.68 13.68 16.79
CA LEU A 12 3.28 13.28 16.92
C LEU A 12 3.14 12.20 18.00
N GLU A 13 2.10 12.26 18.81
CA GLU A 13 1.69 11.12 19.63
C GLU A 13 1.05 10.02 18.74
N ILE A 14 0.86 8.82 19.30
CA ILE A 14 0.28 7.71 18.53
C ILE A 14 -1.14 8.06 18.06
N GLY A 15 -1.96 8.62 18.95
CA GLY A 15 -3.31 9.08 18.62
C GLY A 15 -3.31 10.17 17.54
N ASP A 16 -2.44 11.18 17.70
CA ASP A 16 -2.31 12.28 16.73
C ASP A 16 -1.92 11.76 15.33
N LEU A 17 -1.03 10.77 15.27
CA LEU A 17 -0.59 10.17 14.01
C LEU A 17 -1.74 9.43 13.32
N LEU A 18 -2.53 8.67 14.08
CA LEU A 18 -3.71 8.00 13.56
C LEU A 18 -4.74 9.01 13.04
N ASP A 19 -5.06 10.03 13.84
CA ASP A 19 -6.00 11.09 13.47
C ASP A 19 -5.56 11.83 12.21
N GLU A 20 -4.26 12.16 12.11
CA GLU A 20 -3.71 12.83 10.93
C GLU A 20 -3.76 11.94 9.69
N THR A 21 -3.50 10.63 9.85
CA THR A 21 -3.62 9.64 8.77
C THR A 21 -5.04 9.65 8.19
N PHE A 22 -6.04 9.52 9.04
CA PHE A 22 -7.44 9.53 8.60
C PHE A 22 -7.88 10.88 8.06
N ARG A 23 -7.41 11.98 8.64
CA ARG A 23 -7.67 13.35 8.16
C ARG A 23 -7.11 13.55 6.76
N MET A 24 -5.86 13.14 6.53
CA MET A 24 -5.22 13.23 5.22
C MET A 24 -5.94 12.38 4.18
N TYR A 25 -6.29 11.13 4.54
CA TYR A 25 -7.04 10.24 3.65
C TYR A 25 -8.40 10.83 3.27
N ARG A 26 -9.19 11.31 4.24
CA ARG A 26 -10.50 11.93 3.99
C ARG A 26 -10.40 13.21 3.17
N ARG A 27 -9.40 14.05 3.44
CA ARG A 27 -9.20 15.32 2.74
C ARG A 27 -8.87 15.12 1.26
N HIS A 28 -8.12 14.07 0.94
CA HIS A 28 -7.68 13.76 -0.42
C HIS A 28 -8.20 12.40 -0.89
N PHE A 29 -9.41 12.02 -0.43
CA PHE A 29 -10.00 10.71 -0.67
C PHE A 29 -10.04 10.35 -2.16
N VAL A 30 -10.55 11.24 -3.01
CA VAL A 30 -10.65 11.00 -4.45
C VAL A 30 -9.29 10.77 -5.10
N LEU A 31 -8.25 11.47 -4.63
CA LEU A 31 -6.90 11.28 -5.13
C LEU A 31 -6.35 9.90 -4.74
N PHE A 32 -6.35 9.58 -3.44
CA PHE A 32 -5.74 8.34 -2.95
C PHE A 32 -6.54 7.10 -3.33
N ALA A 33 -7.84 7.12 -3.12
CA ALA A 33 -8.73 6.01 -3.48
C ALA A 33 -8.83 5.87 -5.01
N GLY A 34 -9.02 6.96 -5.73
CA GLY A 34 -9.09 6.96 -7.19
C GLY A 34 -7.82 6.43 -7.84
N LEU A 35 -6.65 6.89 -7.39
CA LEU A 35 -5.35 6.42 -7.88
C LEU A 35 -5.15 4.92 -7.58
N SER A 36 -5.44 4.50 -6.34
CA SER A 36 -5.29 3.11 -5.92
C SER A 36 -6.23 2.18 -6.68
N VAL A 37 -7.52 2.53 -6.81
CA VAL A 37 -8.51 1.75 -7.55
C VAL A 37 -8.14 1.68 -9.04
N LEU A 38 -7.81 2.80 -9.67
CA LEU A 38 -7.46 2.84 -11.09
C LEU A 38 -6.28 1.92 -11.41
N LEU A 39 -5.21 1.99 -10.59
CA LEU A 39 -4.03 1.14 -10.77
C LEU A 39 -4.27 -0.33 -10.38
N SER A 40 -5.28 -0.62 -9.57
CA SER A 40 -5.62 -2.00 -9.19
C SER A 40 -6.57 -2.70 -10.18
N ILE A 41 -7.17 -2.00 -11.14
CA ILE A 41 -8.07 -2.63 -12.15
C ILE A 41 -7.38 -3.78 -12.89
N PRO A 42 -6.15 -3.63 -13.42
CA PRO A 42 -5.47 -4.74 -14.11
C PRO A 42 -5.22 -5.92 -13.16
N THR A 43 -4.84 -5.66 -11.91
CA THR A 43 -4.60 -6.73 -10.91
C THR A 43 -5.90 -7.39 -10.49
N ALA A 44 -7.01 -6.66 -10.39
CA ALA A 44 -8.33 -7.21 -10.10
C ALA A 44 -8.80 -8.16 -11.20
N ALA A 45 -8.71 -7.72 -12.47
CA ALA A 45 -9.07 -8.54 -13.61
C ALA A 45 -8.21 -9.82 -13.69
N LEU A 46 -6.89 -9.68 -13.50
CA LEU A 46 -5.95 -10.79 -13.53
C LEU A 46 -6.19 -11.78 -12.38
N SER A 47 -6.42 -11.28 -11.18
CA SER A 47 -6.75 -12.11 -10.02
C SER A 47 -8.03 -12.89 -10.25
N GLY A 48 -9.08 -12.25 -10.74
CA GLY A 48 -10.32 -12.93 -11.11
C GLY A 48 -10.10 -14.05 -12.13
N PHE A 49 -9.32 -13.78 -13.19
CA PHE A 49 -8.98 -14.77 -14.20
C PHE A 49 -8.15 -15.95 -13.63
N SER A 50 -7.16 -15.66 -12.81
CA SER A 50 -6.31 -16.70 -12.19
C SER A 50 -7.10 -17.60 -11.25
N TYR A 51 -7.98 -17.03 -10.42
CA TYR A 51 -8.89 -17.80 -9.57
C TYR A 51 -9.86 -18.66 -10.39
N PHE A 52 -10.43 -18.10 -11.45
CA PHE A 52 -11.30 -18.82 -12.37
C PHE A 52 -10.59 -20.02 -12.99
N ALA A 53 -9.38 -19.84 -13.53
CA ALA A 53 -8.60 -20.91 -14.16
C ALA A 53 -8.26 -22.04 -13.16
N LEU A 54 -7.81 -21.67 -11.95
CA LEU A 54 -7.48 -22.62 -10.90
C LEU A 54 -8.71 -23.42 -10.46
N PHE A 55 -9.83 -22.73 -10.20
CA PHE A 55 -11.05 -23.36 -9.71
C PHE A 55 -11.69 -24.28 -10.78
N ASN A 56 -11.72 -23.87 -12.05
CA ASN A 56 -12.18 -24.74 -13.12
C ASN A 56 -11.31 -25.97 -13.29
N GLY A 57 -9.99 -25.82 -13.20
CA GLY A 57 -9.07 -26.96 -13.24
C GLY A 57 -9.34 -27.96 -12.11
N LEU A 58 -9.63 -27.48 -10.90
CA LEU A 58 -9.98 -28.31 -9.75
C LEU A 58 -11.37 -28.94 -9.89
N LEU A 59 -12.39 -28.18 -10.31
CA LEU A 59 -13.74 -28.70 -10.51
C LEU A 59 -13.81 -29.80 -11.59
N GLN A 60 -13.05 -29.66 -12.67
CA GLN A 60 -12.99 -30.69 -13.69
C GLN A 60 -12.41 -32.02 -13.18
N GLN A 61 -11.54 -31.96 -12.14
CA GLN A 61 -11.02 -33.16 -11.47
C GLN A 61 -12.03 -33.79 -10.50
N THR A 62 -12.97 -32.99 -9.94
CA THR A 62 -13.93 -33.43 -8.92
C THR A 62 -15.34 -33.62 -9.44
N SER A 63 -15.55 -33.68 -10.78
CA SER A 63 -16.87 -33.86 -11.36
C SER A 63 -17.55 -35.16 -10.86
N PRO A 64 -18.79 -35.07 -10.32
CA PRO A 64 -19.46 -36.19 -9.63
C PRO A 64 -19.72 -37.42 -10.49
N GLY A 65 -19.56 -37.35 -11.81
CA GLY A 65 -19.71 -38.48 -12.73
C GLY A 65 -18.45 -39.33 -12.90
N GLN A 66 -17.29 -38.94 -12.35
CA GLN A 66 -16.02 -39.64 -12.46
C GLN A 66 -15.59 -40.39 -11.20
N PHE A 67 -16.40 -40.37 -10.14
CA PHE A 67 -16.26 -41.33 -9.02
C PHE A 67 -16.74 -42.73 -9.42
N THR A 68 -16.36 -43.19 -10.60
CA THR A 68 -16.39 -44.62 -10.86
C THR A 68 -15.25 -45.24 -10.07
N SER A 69 -15.53 -46.37 -9.44
CA SER A 69 -14.75 -47.20 -8.53
C SER A 69 -13.37 -47.68 -9.01
N SER A 70 -12.86 -47.17 -10.07
CA SER A 70 -11.50 -47.35 -10.58
C SER A 70 -10.76 -46.04 -10.36
N GLY A 71 -9.88 -46.00 -9.34
CA GLY A 71 -9.05 -44.84 -8.98
C GLY A 71 -8.42 -44.17 -10.20
N GLN A 72 -9.14 -43.29 -10.84
CA GLN A 72 -8.58 -42.49 -11.90
C GLN A 72 -7.51 -41.57 -11.30
N PRO A 73 -6.28 -41.64 -11.80
CA PRO A 73 -5.21 -40.79 -11.32
C PRO A 73 -5.62 -39.35 -11.53
N LEU A 74 -5.30 -38.50 -10.54
CA LEU A 74 -5.37 -37.04 -10.65
C LEU A 74 -4.86 -36.62 -12.04
N ASN A 75 -5.66 -35.88 -12.77
CA ASN A 75 -5.21 -35.40 -14.09
C ASN A 75 -4.14 -34.32 -13.84
N LEU A 76 -2.90 -34.79 -13.72
CA LEU A 76 -1.72 -33.97 -13.46
C LEU A 76 -1.57 -32.84 -14.48
N GLY A 77 -1.98 -33.06 -15.74
CA GLY A 77 -1.93 -32.03 -16.77
C GLY A 77 -2.87 -30.85 -16.51
N LEU A 78 -4.09 -31.08 -15.99
CA LEU A 78 -5.01 -30.01 -15.60
C LEU A 78 -4.51 -29.26 -14.38
N LEU A 79 -3.96 -29.96 -13.39
CA LEU A 79 -3.37 -29.36 -12.22
C LEU A 79 -2.15 -28.51 -12.60
N GLU A 80 -1.28 -29.02 -13.43
CA GLU A 80 -0.10 -28.29 -13.94
C GLU A 80 -0.53 -27.02 -14.69
N ALA A 81 -1.49 -27.12 -15.62
CA ALA A 81 -2.01 -25.96 -16.35
C ALA A 81 -2.61 -24.92 -15.43
N ALA A 82 -3.36 -25.33 -14.40
CA ALA A 82 -3.94 -24.43 -13.41
C ALA A 82 -2.85 -23.73 -12.57
N LEU A 83 -1.83 -24.47 -12.10
CA LEU A 83 -0.72 -23.93 -11.34
C LEU A 83 0.15 -22.98 -12.18
N VAL A 84 0.41 -23.32 -13.45
CA VAL A 84 1.16 -22.45 -14.38
C VAL A 84 0.38 -21.14 -14.59
N THR A 85 -0.93 -21.21 -14.86
CA THR A 85 -1.76 -20.03 -15.05
C THR A 85 -1.80 -19.14 -13.79
N TYR A 86 -1.95 -19.76 -12.62
CA TYR A 86 -1.90 -19.05 -11.35
C TYR A 86 -0.53 -18.42 -11.07
N GLY A 87 0.55 -19.16 -11.39
CA GLY A 87 1.93 -18.68 -11.25
C GLY A 87 2.24 -17.49 -12.16
N ILE A 88 1.85 -17.56 -13.43
CA ILE A 88 2.01 -16.43 -14.38
C ILE A 88 1.20 -15.22 -13.89
N GLY A 89 -0.04 -15.43 -13.46
CA GLY A 89 -0.86 -14.39 -12.85
C GLY A 89 -0.20 -13.74 -11.64
N GLY A 90 0.42 -14.55 -10.78
CA GLY A 90 1.18 -14.08 -9.62
C GLY A 90 2.40 -13.23 -10.00
N LEU A 91 3.16 -13.64 -11.02
CA LEU A 91 4.31 -12.87 -11.52
C LEU A 91 3.89 -11.51 -12.11
N ILE A 92 2.80 -11.48 -12.88
CA ILE A 92 2.28 -10.23 -13.41
C ILE A 92 1.77 -9.33 -12.28
N ASN A 93 1.06 -9.89 -11.28
CA ASN A 93 0.66 -9.15 -10.09
C ASN A 93 1.87 -8.57 -9.36
N LEU A 94 2.93 -9.35 -9.15
CA LEU A 94 4.17 -8.89 -8.52
C LEU A 94 4.79 -7.71 -9.28
N ALA A 95 4.74 -7.72 -10.60
CA ALA A 95 5.20 -6.60 -11.42
C ALA A 95 4.31 -5.34 -11.30
N LEU A 96 3.01 -5.49 -11.02
CA LEU A 96 2.09 -4.37 -10.88
C LEU A 96 2.05 -3.76 -9.46
N VAL A 97 2.38 -4.56 -8.44
CA VAL A 97 2.39 -4.12 -7.03
C VAL A 97 3.20 -2.84 -6.78
N PRO A 98 4.42 -2.64 -7.34
CA PRO A 98 5.19 -1.41 -7.16
C PRO A 98 4.47 -0.15 -7.63
N PHE A 99 3.64 -0.24 -8.68
CA PHE A 99 2.85 0.89 -9.16
C PHE A 99 1.77 1.28 -8.18
N ILE A 100 1.03 0.32 -7.63
CA ILE A 100 -0.10 0.56 -6.72
C ILE A 100 0.41 1.20 -5.42
N TYR A 101 1.33 0.53 -4.74
CA TYR A 101 1.83 1.00 -3.45
C TYR A 101 2.79 2.19 -3.59
N GLY A 102 3.64 2.17 -4.61
CA GLY A 102 4.57 3.26 -4.92
C GLY A 102 3.84 4.56 -5.26
N ALA A 103 2.76 4.50 -6.04
CA ALA A 103 1.98 5.67 -6.42
C ALA A 103 1.31 6.35 -5.22
N VAL A 104 0.69 5.56 -4.34
CA VAL A 104 0.06 6.08 -3.12
C VAL A 104 1.12 6.67 -2.17
N THR A 105 2.24 5.96 -1.97
CA THR A 105 3.33 6.43 -1.12
C THR A 105 3.94 7.72 -1.66
N TYR A 106 4.20 7.80 -2.97
CA TYR A 106 4.71 9.01 -3.62
C TYR A 106 3.75 10.18 -3.45
N ALA A 107 2.46 9.95 -3.73
CA ALA A 107 1.42 10.95 -3.57
C ALA A 107 1.30 11.44 -2.12
N ALA A 108 1.43 10.54 -1.14
CA ALA A 108 1.43 10.88 0.28
C ALA A 108 2.66 11.71 0.67
N CYS A 109 3.87 11.36 0.18
CA CYS A 109 5.09 12.13 0.40
C CYS A 109 4.96 13.57 -0.14
N GLU A 110 4.52 13.73 -1.39
CA GLU A 110 4.33 15.05 -2.01
C GLU A 110 3.25 15.88 -1.29
N SER A 111 2.13 15.24 -0.89
CA SER A 111 1.07 15.89 -0.12
C SER A 111 1.56 16.36 1.24
N THR A 112 2.39 15.57 1.93
CA THR A 112 2.96 15.92 3.25
C THR A 112 3.93 17.10 3.11
N LEU A 113 4.67 17.16 2.00
CA LEU A 113 5.57 18.27 1.66
C LEU A 113 4.85 19.52 1.14
N GLY A 114 3.51 19.51 1.05
CA GLY A 114 2.70 20.61 0.57
C GLY A 114 2.78 20.86 -0.93
N ARG A 115 3.30 19.90 -1.70
CA ARG A 115 3.42 19.99 -3.15
C ARG A 115 2.15 19.55 -3.86
N ARG A 116 1.90 20.06 -5.06
CA ARG A 116 0.75 19.65 -5.88
C ARG A 116 1.01 18.26 -6.46
N VAL A 117 0.09 17.34 -6.17
CA VAL A 117 0.13 15.97 -6.70
C VAL A 117 -0.62 15.94 -8.04
N THR A 118 0.10 15.59 -9.12
CA THR A 118 -0.48 15.32 -10.43
C THR A 118 -0.27 13.87 -10.81
N ALA A 119 -1.23 13.26 -11.52
CA ALA A 119 -1.12 11.85 -11.92
C ALA A 119 0.15 11.58 -12.76
N SER A 120 0.53 12.50 -13.63
CA SER A 120 1.76 12.38 -14.42
C SER A 120 3.01 12.38 -13.56
N ALA A 121 3.11 13.26 -12.56
CA ALA A 121 4.25 13.31 -11.64
C ALA A 121 4.36 12.02 -10.82
N VAL A 122 3.22 11.48 -10.36
CA VAL A 122 3.16 10.21 -9.63
C VAL A 122 3.68 9.08 -10.50
N LEU A 123 3.16 8.93 -11.72
CA LEU A 123 3.58 7.86 -12.63
C LEU A 123 5.07 7.97 -12.97
N THR A 124 5.55 9.16 -13.29
CA THR A 124 6.97 9.39 -13.60
C THR A 124 7.87 9.08 -12.41
N GLY A 125 7.48 9.51 -11.19
CA GLY A 125 8.22 9.24 -9.95
C GLY A 125 8.32 7.74 -9.64
N VAL A 126 7.25 6.99 -9.83
CA VAL A 126 7.23 5.54 -9.64
C VAL A 126 8.05 4.83 -10.73
N LEU A 127 7.87 5.20 -12.00
CA LEU A 127 8.63 4.60 -13.12
C LEU A 127 10.13 4.76 -12.95
N HIS A 128 10.58 5.95 -12.54
CA HIS A 128 12.01 6.21 -12.31
C HIS A 128 12.62 5.29 -11.27
N ARG A 129 11.82 4.80 -10.30
CA ARG A 129 12.26 3.93 -9.21
C ARG A 129 11.69 2.52 -9.27
N TYR A 130 11.07 2.18 -10.39
CA TYR A 130 10.33 0.93 -10.53
C TYR A 130 11.15 -0.31 -10.14
N PHE A 131 12.37 -0.46 -10.65
CA PHE A 131 13.21 -1.62 -10.36
C PHE A 131 13.62 -1.72 -8.89
N ALA A 132 13.84 -0.58 -8.23
CA ALA A 132 14.16 -0.55 -6.81
C ALA A 132 12.93 -0.93 -5.95
N LEU A 133 11.75 -0.45 -6.32
CA LEU A 133 10.47 -0.83 -5.68
C LEU A 133 10.16 -2.31 -5.92
N LEU A 134 10.35 -2.80 -7.14
CA LEU A 134 10.19 -4.22 -7.47
C LEU A 134 11.15 -5.09 -6.66
N GLY A 135 12.43 -4.69 -6.57
CA GLY A 135 13.43 -5.37 -5.74
C GLY A 135 13.02 -5.43 -4.27
N TYR A 136 12.45 -4.36 -3.71
CA TYR A 136 11.91 -4.35 -2.36
C TYR A 136 10.78 -5.39 -2.18
N TRP A 137 9.82 -5.46 -3.11
CA TRP A 137 8.72 -6.42 -3.05
C TRP A 137 9.16 -7.87 -3.26
N VAL A 138 10.12 -8.10 -4.16
CA VAL A 138 10.73 -9.42 -4.34
C VAL A 138 11.43 -9.86 -3.06
N LEU A 139 12.17 -8.97 -2.41
CA LEU A 139 12.86 -9.28 -1.15
C LEU A 139 11.88 -9.63 -0.02
N ILE A 140 10.80 -8.85 0.12
CA ILE A 140 9.72 -9.16 1.07
C ILE A 140 9.08 -10.51 0.76
N GLY A 141 8.81 -10.80 -0.52
CA GLY A 141 8.27 -12.08 -0.96
C GLY A 141 9.19 -13.28 -0.66
N LEU A 142 10.50 -13.13 -0.89
CA LEU A 142 11.48 -14.15 -0.54
C LEU A 142 11.53 -14.43 0.97
N MET A 143 11.37 -13.38 1.79
CA MET A 143 11.32 -13.54 3.25
C MET A 143 10.11 -14.36 3.72
N LEU A 144 8.98 -14.27 3.00
CA LEU A 144 7.78 -15.06 3.31
C LEU A 144 7.98 -16.57 3.09
N ILE A 145 8.91 -16.98 2.23
CA ILE A 145 9.21 -18.40 1.96
C ILE A 145 9.80 -19.07 3.22
N VAL A 146 10.52 -18.30 4.04
CA VAL A 146 11.12 -18.79 5.29
C VAL A 146 10.12 -18.67 6.45
N PHE A 147 8.97 -19.33 6.31
CA PHE A 147 7.85 -19.24 7.25
C PHE A 147 8.20 -19.61 8.72
N CYS A 148 9.20 -20.45 8.93
CA CYS A 148 9.63 -20.87 10.27
C CYS A 148 10.22 -19.73 11.12
N LEU A 149 10.55 -18.59 10.54
CA LEU A 149 11.20 -17.45 11.20
C LEU A 149 10.26 -16.24 11.35
N ILE A 150 8.97 -16.46 11.56
CA ILE A 150 7.95 -15.39 11.68
C ILE A 150 8.37 -14.26 12.64
N PRO A 151 8.89 -14.51 13.86
CA PRO A 151 9.29 -13.42 14.75
C PRO A 151 10.44 -12.56 14.18
N LEU A 152 11.40 -13.20 13.52
CA LEU A 152 12.51 -12.51 12.85
C LEU A 152 11.99 -11.71 11.66
N TRP A 153 11.04 -12.26 10.90
CA TRP A 153 10.43 -11.58 9.78
C TRP A 153 9.68 -10.32 10.21
N ILE A 154 8.88 -10.37 11.27
CA ILE A 154 8.19 -9.19 11.83
C ILE A 154 9.21 -8.14 12.25
N TRP A 155 10.30 -8.56 12.90
CA TRP A 155 11.34 -7.65 13.37
C TRP A 155 12.02 -6.91 12.21
N ILE A 156 12.36 -7.61 11.14
CA ILE A 156 12.96 -7.03 9.93
C ILE A 156 11.95 -6.15 9.19
N TRP A 157 10.71 -6.62 9.05
CA TRP A 157 9.66 -5.90 8.33
C TRP A 157 9.36 -4.53 8.96
N VAL A 158 9.28 -4.46 10.27
CA VAL A 158 9.13 -3.18 11.00
C VAL A 158 10.36 -2.29 10.80
N GLY A 159 11.56 -2.87 10.83
CA GLY A 159 12.81 -2.13 10.55
C GLY A 159 12.86 -1.52 9.15
N TRP A 160 12.20 -2.16 8.18
CA TRP A 160 12.12 -1.72 6.78
C TRP A 160 10.79 -1.05 6.41
N ALA A 161 9.95 -0.77 7.38
CA ALA A 161 8.63 -0.20 7.11
C ALA A 161 8.65 1.14 6.36
N VAL A 162 9.66 1.97 6.60
CA VAL A 162 9.77 3.30 5.98
C VAL A 162 10.72 3.36 4.76
N VAL A 163 11.11 2.21 4.19
CA VAL A 163 12.00 2.15 3.01
C VAL A 163 11.44 2.93 1.82
N MET A 164 10.16 2.77 1.51
CA MET A 164 9.54 3.45 0.37
C MET A 164 9.54 4.99 0.52
N PRO A 165 9.08 5.58 1.64
CA PRO A 165 9.21 7.02 1.85
C PRO A 165 10.67 7.52 1.78
N VAL A 166 11.62 6.79 2.38
CA VAL A 166 13.05 7.12 2.29
C VAL A 166 13.50 7.20 0.84
N MET A 167 13.16 6.20 0.03
CA MET A 167 13.52 6.18 -1.40
C MET A 167 12.97 7.41 -2.15
N PHE A 168 11.73 7.79 -1.89
CA PHE A 168 11.10 8.91 -2.61
C PHE A 168 11.58 10.28 -2.12
N VAL A 169 11.70 10.46 -0.81
CA VAL A 169 12.03 11.76 -0.20
C VAL A 169 13.53 12.04 -0.26
N GLU A 170 14.37 11.06 0.08
CA GLU A 170 15.83 11.23 0.13
C GLU A 170 16.51 10.91 -1.20
N ASN A 171 15.76 10.43 -2.19
CA ASN A 171 16.24 10.12 -3.54
C ASN A 171 17.42 9.13 -3.57
N VAL A 172 17.39 8.10 -2.71
CA VAL A 172 18.43 7.07 -2.57
C VAL A 172 18.01 5.74 -3.18
N GLY A 173 19.00 4.87 -3.50
CA GLY A 173 18.74 3.51 -3.99
C GLY A 173 18.28 2.57 -2.88
N LEU A 174 17.80 1.36 -3.26
CA LEU A 174 17.18 0.37 -2.36
C LEU A 174 18.08 0.03 -1.15
N GLY A 175 19.32 -0.35 -1.37
CA GLY A 175 20.23 -0.76 -0.28
C GLY A 175 20.48 0.37 0.73
N ALA A 176 20.70 1.61 0.24
CA ALA A 176 20.86 2.78 1.09
C ALA A 176 19.57 3.09 1.86
N ALA A 177 18.40 2.98 1.20
CA ALA A 177 17.10 3.19 1.81
C ALA A 177 16.80 2.17 2.93
N MET A 178 17.17 0.91 2.74
CA MET A 178 17.02 -0.15 3.76
C MET A 178 17.86 0.16 5.00
N GLY A 179 19.14 0.47 4.82
CA GLY A 179 20.02 0.87 5.92
C GLY A 179 19.55 2.15 6.61
N ARG A 180 19.03 3.11 5.86
CA ARG A 180 18.45 4.35 6.37
C ARG A 180 17.17 4.11 7.19
N SER A 181 16.23 3.30 6.65
CA SER A 181 15.02 2.90 7.35
C SER A 181 15.32 2.24 8.69
N TRP A 182 16.27 1.30 8.68
CA TRP A 182 16.72 0.63 9.90
C TRP A 182 17.19 1.62 10.96
N ARG A 183 18.12 2.52 10.58
CA ARG A 183 18.62 3.54 11.50
C ARG A 183 17.53 4.48 12.04
N LEU A 184 16.50 4.79 11.23
CA LEU A 184 15.39 5.63 11.69
C LEU A 184 14.51 4.91 12.72
N VAL A 185 14.24 3.61 12.53
CA VAL A 185 13.39 2.79 13.40
C VAL A 185 14.14 2.36 14.67
N GLU A 186 15.46 2.20 14.60
CA GLU A 186 16.29 1.79 15.73
C GLU A 186 16.07 2.68 16.97
N GLY A 187 15.90 2.04 18.13
CA GLY A 187 15.56 2.71 19.39
C GLY A 187 14.08 3.08 19.56
N ARG A 188 13.26 2.96 18.51
CA ARG A 188 11.80 3.23 18.53
C ARG A 188 10.98 2.11 17.89
N TRP A 189 11.56 0.92 17.82
CA TRP A 189 10.97 -0.22 17.13
C TRP A 189 9.59 -0.58 17.67
N TRP A 190 9.43 -0.68 18.99
CA TRP A 190 8.15 -1.03 19.63
C TRP A 190 7.05 -0.02 19.33
N ARG A 191 7.40 1.27 19.31
CA ARG A 191 6.45 2.32 18.97
C ARG A 191 6.02 2.24 17.52
N THR A 192 6.97 2.05 16.61
CA THR A 192 6.69 1.86 15.17
C THR A 192 5.84 0.63 14.93
N PHE A 193 6.20 -0.49 15.56
CA PHE A 193 5.41 -1.73 15.52
C PHE A 193 3.97 -1.51 15.99
N LEU A 194 3.78 -0.87 17.14
CA LEU A 194 2.46 -0.65 17.72
C LEU A 194 1.56 0.19 16.81
N ILE A 195 2.09 1.25 16.21
CA ILE A 195 1.35 2.11 15.28
C ILE A 195 0.92 1.30 14.05
N ILE A 196 1.86 0.58 13.43
CA ILE A 196 1.57 -0.24 12.24
C ILE A 196 0.58 -1.35 12.58
N PHE A 197 0.76 -2.03 13.72
CA PHE A 197 -0.13 -3.08 14.18
C PHE A 197 -1.56 -2.56 14.40
N LEU A 198 -1.72 -1.40 15.05
CA LEU A 198 -3.03 -0.79 15.30
C LEU A 198 -3.73 -0.43 13.99
N LEU A 199 -3.00 0.16 13.05
CA LEU A 199 -3.52 0.47 11.71
C LEU A 199 -3.89 -0.79 10.93
N PHE A 200 -3.08 -1.86 11.07
CA PHE A 200 -3.39 -3.14 10.46
C PHE A 200 -4.70 -3.73 11.02
N VAL A 201 -4.88 -3.67 12.35
CA VAL A 201 -6.13 -4.12 12.98
C VAL A 201 -7.33 -3.32 12.48
N VAL A 202 -7.23 -1.98 12.44
CA VAL A 202 -8.31 -1.13 11.91
C VAL A 202 -8.60 -1.45 10.45
N ARG A 203 -7.55 -1.61 9.63
CA ARG A 203 -7.69 -2.01 8.23
C ARG A 203 -8.43 -3.34 8.09
N GLU A 204 -8.04 -4.36 8.86
CA GLU A 204 -8.66 -5.69 8.79
C GLU A 204 -10.13 -5.66 9.23
N VAL A 205 -10.47 -4.91 10.28
CA VAL A 205 -11.86 -4.72 10.70
C VAL A 205 -12.69 -4.10 9.57
N VAL A 206 -12.20 -3.04 8.94
CA VAL A 206 -12.90 -2.41 7.81
C VAL A 206 -13.00 -3.35 6.62
N ARG A 207 -11.92 -4.08 6.28
CA ARG A 207 -11.91 -5.05 5.19
C ARG A 207 -12.90 -6.19 5.42
N ILE A 208 -12.94 -6.74 6.64
CA ILE A 208 -13.88 -7.81 7.01
C ILE A 208 -15.32 -7.30 6.93
N ALA A 209 -15.62 -6.11 7.44
CA ALA A 209 -16.95 -5.52 7.37
C ALA A 209 -17.43 -5.32 5.93
N LEU A 210 -16.59 -4.73 5.07
CA LEU A 210 -16.90 -4.56 3.65
C LEU A 210 -17.01 -5.91 2.93
N GLY A 211 -16.11 -6.85 3.23
CA GLY A 211 -16.12 -8.20 2.66
C GLY A 211 -17.37 -8.99 3.06
N ALA A 212 -17.82 -8.91 4.31
CA ALA A 212 -19.05 -9.56 4.78
C ALA A 212 -20.28 -9.02 4.07
N PHE A 213 -20.38 -7.69 3.88
CA PHE A 213 -21.46 -7.07 3.11
C PHE A 213 -21.48 -7.57 1.66
N LEU A 214 -20.32 -7.64 1.01
CA LEU A 214 -20.22 -8.15 -0.35
C LEU A 214 -20.49 -9.66 -0.44
N ALA A 215 -20.05 -10.45 0.54
CA ALA A 215 -20.34 -11.89 0.59
C ALA A 215 -21.84 -12.15 0.65
N LEU A 216 -22.60 -11.34 1.40
CA LEU A 216 -24.05 -11.42 1.43
C LEU A 216 -24.67 -11.09 0.05
N ALA A 217 -24.21 -10.02 -0.60
CA ALA A 217 -24.66 -9.66 -1.94
C ALA A 217 -24.35 -10.77 -2.97
N GLN A 218 -23.16 -11.36 -2.88
CA GLN A 218 -22.76 -12.48 -3.74
C GLN A 218 -23.58 -13.74 -3.50
N ALA A 219 -23.91 -14.07 -2.25
CA ALA A 219 -24.78 -15.19 -1.93
C ALA A 219 -26.16 -15.05 -2.58
N LEU A 220 -26.71 -13.83 -2.65
CA LEU A 220 -27.96 -13.56 -3.36
C LEU A 220 -27.79 -13.68 -4.89
N LEU A 221 -26.67 -13.21 -5.44
CA LEU A 221 -26.38 -13.31 -6.87
C LEU A 221 -26.16 -14.76 -7.32
N GLN A 222 -25.68 -15.65 -6.43
CA GLN A 222 -25.55 -17.08 -6.74
C GLN A 222 -26.86 -17.77 -7.10
N LEU A 223 -27.99 -17.21 -6.68
CA LEU A 223 -29.31 -17.71 -7.06
C LEU A 223 -29.67 -17.42 -8.53
N LEU A 224 -29.01 -16.42 -9.12
CA LEU A 224 -29.36 -15.89 -10.45
C LEU A 224 -28.28 -16.20 -11.52
N PHE A 225 -27.02 -16.38 -11.11
CA PHE A 225 -25.89 -16.51 -12.03
C PHE A 225 -25.08 -17.79 -11.79
N PRO A 226 -24.39 -18.31 -12.81
CA PRO A 226 -23.49 -19.44 -12.67
C PRO A 226 -22.38 -19.17 -11.62
N SER A 227 -22.04 -20.17 -10.82
CA SER A 227 -21.04 -20.09 -9.75
C SER A 227 -19.67 -19.57 -10.22
N VAL A 228 -19.32 -19.87 -11.47
CA VAL A 228 -18.08 -19.44 -12.13
C VAL A 228 -17.98 -17.92 -12.28
N VAL A 229 -19.05 -17.25 -12.72
CA VAL A 229 -19.09 -15.79 -12.85
C VAL A 229 -18.94 -15.12 -11.48
N ILE A 230 -19.58 -15.70 -10.48
CA ILE A 230 -19.52 -15.18 -9.11
C ILE A 230 -18.13 -15.33 -8.52
N LEU A 231 -17.44 -16.42 -8.78
CA LEU A 231 -16.07 -16.62 -8.33
C LEU A 231 -15.13 -15.53 -8.89
N TRP A 232 -15.24 -15.23 -10.18
CA TRP A 232 -14.48 -14.15 -10.81
C TRP A 232 -14.80 -12.79 -10.19
N LEU A 233 -16.09 -12.50 -10.00
CA LEU A 233 -16.54 -11.26 -9.34
C LEU A 233 -16.01 -11.15 -7.91
N THR A 234 -16.03 -12.25 -7.15
CA THR A 234 -15.52 -12.28 -5.76
C THR A 234 -14.04 -11.92 -5.70
N ALA A 235 -13.23 -12.56 -6.52
CA ALA A 235 -11.80 -12.30 -6.55
C ALA A 235 -11.48 -10.86 -6.97
N SER A 236 -12.16 -10.35 -8.00
CA SER A 236 -11.96 -8.98 -8.48
C SER A 236 -12.42 -7.93 -7.45
N THR A 237 -13.56 -8.13 -6.81
CA THR A 237 -14.09 -7.21 -5.79
C THR A 237 -13.21 -7.16 -4.54
N THR A 238 -12.60 -8.26 -4.14
CA THR A 238 -11.67 -8.29 -3.01
C THR A 238 -10.47 -7.36 -3.26
N VAL A 239 -9.90 -7.40 -4.46
CA VAL A 239 -8.79 -6.51 -4.84
C VAL A 239 -9.22 -5.04 -4.83
N ILE A 240 -10.44 -4.74 -5.27
CA ILE A 240 -10.97 -3.37 -5.25
C ILE A 240 -11.18 -2.87 -3.82
N ILE A 241 -11.71 -3.70 -2.91
CA ILE A 241 -11.83 -3.35 -1.49
C ILE A 241 -10.45 -3.06 -0.89
N ASP A 242 -9.49 -3.94 -1.13
CA ASP A 242 -8.13 -3.74 -0.64
C ASP A 242 -7.53 -2.43 -1.18
N SER A 243 -7.81 -2.08 -2.43
CA SER A 243 -7.33 -0.83 -3.03
C SER A 243 -7.95 0.43 -2.42
N LEU A 244 -9.16 0.33 -1.85
CA LEU A 244 -9.78 1.43 -1.12
C LEU A 244 -9.20 1.59 0.30
N VAL A 245 -8.82 0.51 0.95
CA VAL A 245 -8.39 0.54 2.36
C VAL A 245 -6.87 0.72 2.50
N ASN A 246 -6.09 0.14 1.61
CA ASN A 246 -4.62 0.18 1.66
C ASN A 246 -3.99 1.59 1.68
N PRO A 247 -4.52 2.62 1.01
CA PRO A 247 -3.94 3.96 1.07
C PRO A 247 -3.76 4.50 2.49
N VAL A 248 -4.64 4.12 3.44
CA VAL A 248 -4.54 4.52 4.84
C VAL A 248 -3.20 4.09 5.44
N ILE A 249 -2.79 2.83 5.21
CA ILE A 249 -1.51 2.31 5.72
C ILE A 249 -0.33 3.03 5.05
N GLN A 250 -0.40 3.29 3.74
CA GLN A 250 0.68 3.97 3.03
C GLN A 250 0.88 5.41 3.53
N ILE A 251 -0.21 6.14 3.75
CA ILE A 251 -0.18 7.48 4.35
C ILE A 251 0.44 7.43 5.74
N ALA A 252 0.03 6.46 6.57
CA ALA A 252 0.58 6.31 7.92
C ALA A 252 2.07 6.00 7.91
N ILE A 253 2.56 5.14 7.00
CA ILE A 253 3.98 4.84 6.84
C ILE A 253 4.76 6.12 6.49
N VAL A 254 4.22 6.98 5.64
CA VAL A 254 4.82 8.27 5.30
C VAL A 254 4.86 9.19 6.54
N LEU A 255 3.78 9.28 7.30
CA LEU A 255 3.74 10.09 8.53
C LEU A 255 4.69 9.55 9.60
N ILE A 256 4.80 8.22 9.75
CA ILE A 256 5.80 7.57 10.62
C ILE A 256 7.22 7.97 10.21
N TYR A 257 7.52 7.96 8.91
CA TYR A 257 8.83 8.37 8.42
C TYR A 257 9.16 9.82 8.83
N PHE A 258 8.24 10.76 8.63
CA PHE A 258 8.46 12.15 9.04
C PHE A 258 8.54 12.31 10.56
N ASP A 259 7.71 11.62 11.35
CA ASP A 259 7.79 11.63 12.80
C ASP A 259 9.13 11.08 13.32
N LEU A 260 9.63 9.99 12.72
CA LEU A 260 10.96 9.44 13.07
C LEU A 260 12.10 10.41 12.73
N ARG A 261 12.00 11.10 11.60
CA ARG A 261 12.99 12.13 11.21
C ARG A 261 12.99 13.32 12.16
N VAL A 262 11.79 13.83 12.50
CA VAL A 262 11.65 14.93 13.46
C VAL A 262 12.30 14.56 14.79
N ARG A 263 12.01 13.36 15.29
CA ARG A 263 12.51 12.89 16.59
C ARG A 263 14.00 12.55 16.63
N LYS A 264 14.57 12.11 15.52
CA LYS A 264 16.00 11.74 15.47
C LYS A 264 16.92 12.84 14.96
N GLU A 265 16.40 13.67 14.06
CA GLU A 265 17.21 14.66 13.34
C GLU A 265 16.91 16.09 13.76
N GLY A 266 15.91 16.29 14.66
CA GLY A 266 15.55 17.63 15.12
C GLY A 266 15.03 18.53 13.99
N LEU A 267 14.35 17.94 13.00
CA LEU A 267 13.90 18.65 11.80
C LEU A 267 12.95 19.81 12.12
N ASP A 268 12.21 19.70 13.22
CA ASP A 268 11.35 20.74 13.79
C ASP A 268 12.15 21.96 14.25
N LEU A 269 13.28 21.74 14.92
CA LEU A 269 14.18 22.81 15.37
C LEU A 269 14.83 23.50 14.16
N PHE A 270 15.16 22.76 13.13
CA PHE A 270 15.74 23.33 11.91
C PHE A 270 14.74 24.23 11.16
N GLN A 271 13.45 23.81 11.08
CA GLN A 271 12.40 24.62 10.49
C GLN A 271 12.08 25.88 11.30
N LEU A 272 12.08 25.78 12.63
CA LEU A 272 11.95 26.93 13.53
C LEU A 272 13.13 27.90 13.36
N ALA A 273 14.34 27.40 13.25
CA ALA A 273 15.53 28.22 13.01
C ALA A 273 15.47 28.94 11.68
N GLN A 274 14.98 28.31 10.61
CA GLN A 274 14.78 28.95 9.31
C GLN A 274 13.66 30.00 9.35
N GLY A 275 12.56 29.75 10.07
CA GLY A 275 11.47 30.70 10.26
C GLY A 275 11.89 31.94 11.07
N VAL A 276 12.81 31.80 12.02
CA VAL A 276 13.40 32.92 12.77
C VAL A 276 14.42 33.72 11.96
N ALA A 277 15.09 33.06 11.00
CA ALA A 277 16.05 33.69 10.10
C ALA A 277 15.42 34.51 8.95
N MET A 278 14.10 34.41 8.74
CA MET A 278 13.42 35.31 7.81
C MET A 278 13.22 36.68 8.49
N PRO A 279 13.88 37.73 8.03
CA PRO A 279 13.62 39.06 8.54
C PRO A 279 12.13 39.42 8.28
N PRO A 280 11.50 40.18 9.19
CA PRO A 280 10.14 40.64 8.98
C PRO A 280 10.08 41.41 7.65
N PRO A 281 8.96 41.31 6.89
CA PRO A 281 8.82 42.07 5.66
C PRO A 281 9.06 43.55 5.93
N PRO A 282 9.76 44.26 5.04
CA PRO A 282 10.03 45.66 5.22
C PRO A 282 8.70 46.45 5.42
N PRO A 283 8.67 47.44 6.30
CA PRO A 283 7.48 48.21 6.50
C PRO A 283 7.00 48.82 5.17
N PRO A 284 5.69 48.93 4.95
CA PRO A 284 5.17 49.50 3.73
C PRO A 284 5.76 50.91 3.55
N SER A 285 6.32 51.14 2.36
CA SER A 285 6.85 52.45 1.98
C SER A 285 5.76 53.54 2.17
N PRO A 286 6.08 54.70 2.78
CA PRO A 286 5.12 55.76 2.94
C PRO A 286 4.55 56.15 1.59
N MET A 287 3.22 56.18 1.47
CA MET A 287 2.56 56.65 0.27
C MET A 287 2.99 58.11 0.00
N PRO A 288 3.31 58.49 -1.22
CA PRO A 288 3.58 59.87 -1.54
C PRO A 288 2.34 60.69 -1.21
N ALA A 289 2.55 61.74 -0.43
CA ALA A 289 1.50 62.72 -0.11
C ALA A 289 1.10 63.41 -1.44
N SER A 290 -0.17 63.28 -1.77
CA SER A 290 -0.83 64.00 -2.88
C SER A 290 -1.02 65.47 -2.58
#